data_7517170a54eaa1b3b1279e14c60279f1
#
_entry.id   7517170a54eaa1b3b1279e14c60279f1
#
_cell.length_a   1.000
_cell.length_b   1.000
_cell.length_c   1.000
_cell.angle_alpha   90.00
_cell.angle_beta   90.00
_cell.angle_gamma   90.00
#
_symmetry.space_group_name_H-M   'P 1'
#
loop_
_entity.id
_entity.type
_entity.pdbx_description
1 polymer ?
#
loop_
_entity_poly.entity_id
_entity_poly.type
_entity_poly.pdbx_seq_one_letter_code
_entity_poly.pdbx_strand_id
1 'polypeptide(L)'
;KAYELAGGAGFWGAETDVRMTKDKKFILQHDLTFKRLCGVDKKPEDMTLSEIQKLTIKSGNNISKYKNVKSATTVATLEDYLTTCKKYNMVPVIEIKMEFVEYGNETTNDSRMQAVTKNNMEDLYALTNHIMGNKEYMFIAYDFETMVQMRKVLDDNATTSTNVKLQHVTNNPDQGMINYYKKRKIELDANCDKISLSDIKAFNDRG
;
A
#
# COMPACT_ATOMS: atom_id res chain seq x y z
N LYS A 1 -12.09 -11.80 0.72
CA LYS A 1 -12.49 -12.76 1.79
C LYS A 1 -11.60 -12.68 3.02
N ALA A 2 -10.26 -12.59 2.89
CA ALA A 2 -9.34 -12.50 4.04
C ALA A 2 -9.68 -11.31 4.95
N TYR A 3 -9.86 -10.13 4.39
CA TYR A 3 -10.20 -8.91 5.13
C TYR A 3 -11.57 -8.96 5.83
N GLU A 4 -12.56 -9.64 5.22
CA GLU A 4 -13.86 -9.89 5.88
C GLU A 4 -13.69 -10.77 7.13
N LEU A 5 -12.80 -11.77 7.05
CA LEU A 5 -12.50 -12.63 8.20
C LEU A 5 -11.75 -11.86 9.29
N ALA A 6 -10.78 -11.03 8.91
CA ALA A 6 -10.04 -10.18 9.84
C ALA A 6 -10.99 -9.20 10.55
N GLY A 7 -11.85 -8.52 9.80
CA GLY A 7 -12.84 -7.60 10.36
C GLY A 7 -13.86 -8.30 11.27
N GLY A 8 -14.33 -9.48 10.87
CA GLY A 8 -15.22 -10.29 11.71
C GLY A 8 -14.56 -10.81 12.99
N ALA A 9 -13.23 -10.92 13.01
CA ALA A 9 -12.43 -11.27 14.19
C ALA A 9 -12.05 -10.07 15.06
N GLY A 10 -12.40 -8.84 14.66
CA GLY A 10 -12.16 -7.62 15.45
C GLY A 10 -10.72 -7.09 15.35
N PHE A 11 -9.98 -7.38 14.27
CA PHE A 11 -8.65 -6.79 14.09
C PHE A 11 -8.75 -5.26 13.98
N TRP A 12 -7.78 -4.56 14.58
CA TRP A 12 -7.68 -3.09 14.52
C TRP A 12 -7.49 -2.58 13.10
N GLY A 13 -6.67 -3.23 12.30
CA GLY A 13 -6.35 -2.85 10.94
C GLY A 13 -5.97 -4.05 10.09
N ALA A 14 -5.78 -3.80 8.82
CA ALA A 14 -5.32 -4.80 7.87
C ALA A 14 -4.36 -4.16 6.87
N GLU A 15 -3.25 -4.83 6.62
CA GLU A 15 -2.27 -4.40 5.62
C GLU A 15 -2.60 -5.01 4.27
N THR A 16 -2.26 -4.29 3.20
CA THR A 16 -2.33 -4.76 1.82
C THR A 16 -1.33 -4.05 0.92
N ASP A 17 -0.90 -4.76 -0.13
CA ASP A 17 -0.04 -4.24 -1.18
C ASP A 17 -0.86 -3.72 -2.35
N VAL A 18 -0.61 -2.50 -2.81
CA VAL A 18 -1.30 -1.90 -3.94
C VAL A 18 -0.39 -1.75 -5.16
N ARG A 19 -0.93 -2.11 -6.33
CA ARG A 19 -0.35 -1.84 -7.65
C ARG A 19 -1.41 -1.28 -8.59
N MET A 20 -0.95 -0.66 -9.68
CA MET A 20 -1.83 -0.03 -10.67
C MET A 20 -1.88 -0.86 -11.95
N THR A 21 -3.08 -0.97 -12.53
CA THR A 21 -3.31 -1.66 -13.80
C THR A 21 -2.98 -0.78 -15.00
N LYS A 22 -2.97 -1.36 -16.20
CA LYS A 22 -2.79 -0.64 -17.47
C LYS A 22 -3.81 0.50 -17.65
N ASP A 23 -5.05 0.28 -17.25
CA ASP A 23 -6.15 1.25 -17.30
C ASP A 23 -6.28 2.10 -16.02
N LYS A 24 -5.17 2.23 -15.26
CA LYS A 24 -5.04 3.11 -14.09
C LYS A 24 -6.03 2.80 -12.96
N LYS A 25 -6.37 1.52 -12.77
CA LYS A 25 -7.13 1.04 -11.61
C LYS A 25 -6.18 0.44 -10.58
N PHE A 26 -6.53 0.55 -9.30
CA PHE A 26 -5.72 0.01 -8.22
C PHE A 26 -6.22 -1.35 -7.78
N ILE A 27 -5.30 -2.31 -7.68
CA ILE A 27 -5.56 -3.70 -7.29
C ILE A 27 -4.65 -4.12 -6.16
N LEU A 28 -5.01 -5.19 -5.48
CA LEU A 28 -4.20 -5.79 -4.43
C LEU A 28 -3.27 -6.86 -5.01
N GLN A 29 -1.97 -6.57 -5.01
CA GLN A 29 -0.96 -7.48 -5.57
C GLN A 29 0.42 -7.19 -4.97
N HIS A 30 0.96 -8.15 -4.20
CA HIS A 30 2.32 -8.07 -3.68
C HIS A 30 3.37 -8.27 -4.77
N ASP A 31 3.29 -9.39 -5.48
CA ASP A 31 4.30 -9.80 -6.45
C ASP A 31 4.31 -8.89 -7.68
N LEU A 32 5.44 -8.86 -8.38
CA LEU A 32 5.59 -8.13 -9.64
C LEU A 32 4.66 -8.68 -10.74
N THR A 33 4.42 -10.00 -10.75
CA THR A 33 3.56 -10.66 -11.74
C THR A 33 2.53 -11.56 -11.07
N PHE A 34 1.51 -11.96 -11.81
CA PHE A 34 0.49 -12.90 -11.33
C PHE A 34 0.94 -14.37 -11.35
N LYS A 35 2.24 -14.66 -11.60
CA LYS A 35 2.76 -16.01 -11.79
C LYS A 35 2.51 -16.91 -10.58
N ARG A 36 2.90 -16.49 -9.38
CA ARG A 36 2.79 -17.30 -8.17
C ARG A 36 1.33 -17.58 -7.79
N LEU A 37 0.47 -16.60 -7.91
CA LEU A 37 -0.93 -16.72 -7.47
C LEU A 37 -1.85 -17.30 -8.53
N CYS A 38 -1.68 -16.90 -9.80
CA CYS A 38 -2.61 -17.24 -10.89
C CYS A 38 -1.99 -18.11 -11.98
N GLY A 39 -0.66 -18.28 -12.00
CA GLY A 39 0.06 -19.00 -13.07
C GLY A 39 0.28 -18.16 -14.33
N VAL A 40 0.07 -16.86 -14.27
CA VAL A 40 0.19 -15.92 -15.40
C VAL A 40 1.39 -15.01 -15.20
N ASP A 41 2.40 -15.11 -16.08
CA ASP A 41 3.62 -14.31 -16.00
C ASP A 41 3.44 -12.97 -16.73
N LYS A 42 2.54 -12.13 -16.19
CA LYS A 42 2.27 -10.76 -16.64
C LYS A 42 2.21 -9.82 -15.44
N LYS A 43 2.63 -8.58 -15.65
CA LYS A 43 2.57 -7.53 -14.65
C LYS A 43 1.19 -6.87 -14.64
N PRO A 44 0.76 -6.25 -13.52
CA PRO A 44 -0.47 -5.46 -13.46
C PRO A 44 -0.53 -4.34 -14.50
N GLU A 45 0.57 -3.62 -14.72
CA GLU A 45 0.67 -2.52 -15.68
C GLU A 45 0.50 -2.93 -17.15
N ASP A 46 0.63 -4.22 -17.46
CA ASP A 46 0.44 -4.78 -18.80
C ASP A 46 -1.01 -5.23 -19.06
N MET A 47 -1.86 -5.22 -18.03
CA MET A 47 -3.22 -5.77 -18.09
C MET A 47 -4.25 -4.75 -17.61
N THR A 48 -5.41 -4.72 -18.27
CA THR A 48 -6.57 -3.98 -17.78
C THR A 48 -7.20 -4.67 -16.56
N LEU A 49 -7.95 -3.93 -15.75
CA LEU A 49 -8.70 -4.52 -14.63
C LEU A 49 -9.64 -5.65 -15.11
N SER A 50 -10.30 -5.46 -16.25
CA SER A 50 -11.21 -6.48 -16.82
C SER A 50 -10.48 -7.77 -17.18
N GLU A 51 -9.24 -7.71 -17.66
CA GLU A 51 -8.40 -8.89 -17.92
C GLU A 51 -7.94 -9.54 -16.62
N ILE A 52 -7.53 -8.75 -15.63
CA ILE A 52 -7.08 -9.22 -14.31
C ILE A 52 -8.22 -9.93 -13.55
N GLN A 53 -9.44 -9.41 -13.61
CA GLN A 53 -10.59 -10.02 -12.96
C GLN A 53 -11.04 -11.37 -13.54
N LYS A 54 -10.52 -11.75 -14.72
CA LYS A 54 -10.70 -13.09 -15.31
C LYS A 54 -9.68 -14.09 -14.78
N LEU A 55 -8.63 -13.62 -14.11
CA LEU A 55 -7.64 -14.52 -13.50
C LEU A 55 -8.26 -15.21 -12.27
N THR A 56 -7.82 -16.45 -12.06
CA THR A 56 -8.22 -17.21 -10.87
C THR A 56 -7.01 -17.44 -9.98
N ILE A 57 -7.11 -17.01 -8.72
CA ILE A 57 -6.10 -17.30 -7.70
C ILE A 57 -6.16 -18.80 -7.38
N LYS A 58 -5.03 -19.50 -7.63
CA LYS A 58 -4.88 -20.96 -7.47
C LYS A 58 -3.95 -21.33 -6.31
N SER A 59 -3.16 -20.37 -5.82
CA SER A 59 -2.15 -20.55 -4.79
C SER A 59 -2.30 -19.52 -3.70
N GLY A 60 -1.93 -19.87 -2.48
CA GLY A 60 -1.98 -19.02 -1.30
C GLY A 60 -2.45 -19.77 -0.06
N ASN A 61 -2.31 -19.15 1.11
CA ASN A 61 -2.70 -19.75 2.38
C ASN A 61 -4.21 -20.07 2.41
N ASN A 62 -4.55 -21.30 2.74
CA ASN A 62 -5.94 -21.78 2.83
C ASN A 62 -6.77 -21.72 1.53
N ILE A 63 -6.16 -21.47 0.37
CA ILE A 63 -6.90 -21.34 -0.90
C ILE A 63 -7.73 -22.60 -1.21
N SER A 64 -7.24 -23.79 -0.87
CA SER A 64 -7.96 -25.07 -1.06
C SER A 64 -9.31 -25.08 -0.33
N LYS A 65 -9.40 -24.46 0.84
CA LYS A 65 -10.64 -24.33 1.63
C LYS A 65 -11.65 -23.39 0.97
N TYR A 66 -11.16 -22.42 0.19
CA TYR A 66 -12.00 -21.36 -0.40
C TYR A 66 -12.06 -21.39 -1.93
N LYS A 67 -11.58 -22.48 -2.58
CA LYS A 67 -11.49 -22.60 -4.05
C LYS A 67 -12.79 -22.36 -4.81
N ASN A 68 -13.92 -22.60 -4.17
CA ASN A 68 -15.26 -22.40 -4.73
C ASN A 68 -15.89 -21.05 -4.34
N VAL A 69 -15.18 -20.21 -3.62
CA VAL A 69 -15.64 -18.87 -3.20
C VAL A 69 -15.05 -17.84 -4.12
N LYS A 70 -15.85 -17.27 -5.02
CA LYS A 70 -15.39 -16.31 -6.04
C LYS A 70 -14.63 -15.15 -5.43
N SER A 71 -15.09 -14.54 -4.34
CA SER A 71 -14.42 -13.43 -3.66
C SER A 71 -13.09 -13.81 -2.99
N ALA A 72 -12.76 -15.10 -2.90
CA ALA A 72 -11.46 -15.57 -2.41
C ALA A 72 -10.50 -15.93 -3.55
N THR A 73 -11.01 -16.13 -4.76
CA THR A 73 -10.25 -16.60 -5.92
C THR A 73 -10.11 -15.56 -7.03
N THR A 74 -10.69 -14.38 -6.86
CA THR A 74 -10.53 -13.24 -7.77
C THR A 74 -9.56 -12.21 -7.17
N VAL A 75 -8.74 -11.58 -8.00
CA VAL A 75 -7.87 -10.47 -7.59
C VAL A 75 -8.76 -9.31 -7.14
N ALA A 76 -8.58 -8.88 -5.91
CA ALA A 76 -9.39 -7.80 -5.32
C ALA A 76 -8.92 -6.43 -5.80
N THR A 77 -9.83 -5.48 -5.86
CA THR A 77 -9.52 -4.06 -6.07
C THR A 77 -9.22 -3.37 -4.74
N LEU A 78 -8.56 -2.21 -4.81
CA LEU A 78 -8.40 -1.34 -3.65
C LEU A 78 -9.75 -0.88 -3.10
N GLU A 79 -10.72 -0.59 -3.99
CA GLU A 79 -12.09 -0.22 -3.60
C GLU A 79 -12.79 -1.29 -2.75
N ASP A 80 -12.68 -2.58 -3.16
CA ASP A 80 -13.24 -3.71 -2.40
C ASP A 80 -12.62 -3.80 -1.00
N TYR A 81 -11.32 -3.60 -0.92
CA TYR A 81 -10.58 -3.63 0.35
C TYR A 81 -10.98 -2.47 1.27
N LEU A 82 -10.94 -1.22 0.77
CA LEU A 82 -11.30 -0.03 1.54
C LEU A 82 -12.74 -0.09 2.04
N THR A 83 -13.67 -0.52 1.18
CA THR A 83 -15.08 -0.71 1.54
C THR A 83 -15.22 -1.75 2.65
N THR A 84 -14.44 -2.84 2.58
CA THR A 84 -14.43 -3.86 3.63
C THR A 84 -13.86 -3.31 4.93
N CYS A 85 -12.74 -2.60 4.90
CA CYS A 85 -12.16 -1.98 6.09
C CYS A 85 -13.14 -0.99 6.73
N LYS A 86 -13.77 -0.14 5.92
CA LYS A 86 -14.78 0.82 6.39
C LYS A 86 -15.97 0.13 7.06
N LYS A 87 -16.46 -0.97 6.48
CA LYS A 87 -17.59 -1.77 7.00
C LYS A 87 -17.28 -2.35 8.39
N TYR A 88 -16.09 -2.86 8.59
CA TYR A 88 -15.66 -3.50 9.84
C TYR A 88 -14.94 -2.56 10.80
N ASN A 89 -14.84 -1.27 10.48
CA ASN A 89 -14.11 -0.26 11.25
C ASN A 89 -12.65 -0.62 11.49
N MET A 90 -12.01 -1.25 10.50
CA MET A 90 -10.57 -1.51 10.49
C MET A 90 -9.82 -0.33 9.87
N VAL A 91 -8.61 -0.07 10.34
CA VAL A 91 -7.68 0.90 9.73
C VAL A 91 -7.01 0.25 8.51
N PRO A 92 -7.20 0.78 7.29
CA PRO A 92 -6.43 0.34 6.13
C PRO A 92 -4.97 0.76 6.25
N VAL A 93 -4.05 -0.21 6.11
CA VAL A 93 -2.61 0.02 5.96
C VAL A 93 -2.23 -0.39 4.55
N ILE A 94 -1.89 0.59 3.71
CA ILE A 94 -1.76 0.43 2.25
C ILE A 94 -0.29 0.55 1.87
N GLU A 95 0.36 -0.59 1.60
CA GLU A 95 1.72 -0.60 1.08
C GLU A 95 1.71 -0.28 -0.42
N ILE A 96 2.38 0.82 -0.78
CA ILE A 96 2.54 1.25 -2.17
C ILE A 96 3.70 0.46 -2.78
N LYS A 97 3.39 -0.61 -3.55
CA LYS A 97 4.36 -1.40 -4.32
C LYS A 97 4.73 -0.72 -5.64
N MET A 98 4.81 0.58 -5.59
CA MET A 98 5.11 1.44 -6.71
C MET A 98 6.18 2.44 -6.26
N GLU A 99 7.06 2.83 -7.16
CA GLU A 99 8.13 3.77 -6.91
C GLU A 99 7.88 5.05 -7.70
N PHE A 100 7.98 6.18 -7.02
CA PHE A 100 7.84 7.48 -7.67
C PHE A 100 8.98 7.69 -8.66
N VAL A 101 8.62 8.09 -9.87
CA VAL A 101 9.57 8.50 -10.90
C VAL A 101 9.16 9.87 -11.44
N GLU A 102 10.15 10.71 -11.73
CA GLU A 102 9.87 11.98 -12.39
C GLU A 102 9.34 11.75 -13.80
N TYR A 103 8.51 12.68 -14.26
CA TYR A 103 7.92 12.59 -15.60
C TYR A 103 8.99 12.44 -16.68
N GLY A 104 8.82 11.43 -17.53
CA GLY A 104 9.76 11.10 -18.60
C GLY A 104 10.88 10.13 -18.19
N ASN A 105 10.94 9.72 -16.93
CA ASN A 105 11.79 8.63 -16.47
C ASN A 105 10.90 7.43 -16.12
N GLU A 106 10.94 6.37 -16.91
CA GLU A 106 10.11 5.17 -16.71
C GLU A 106 10.84 4.04 -15.97
N THR A 107 12.04 4.31 -15.45
CA THR A 107 12.85 3.31 -14.76
C THR A 107 12.78 3.49 -13.25
N THR A 108 12.57 2.38 -12.55
CA THR A 108 12.63 2.30 -11.08
C THR A 108 14.04 1.90 -10.62
N ASN A 109 14.42 2.30 -9.40
CA ASN A 109 15.64 1.82 -8.76
C ASN A 109 15.52 0.37 -8.32
N ASP A 110 14.33 -0.06 -7.93
CA ASP A 110 14.02 -1.45 -7.63
C ASP A 110 13.16 -2.06 -8.74
N SER A 111 13.72 -3.02 -9.48
CA SER A 111 13.03 -3.71 -10.59
C SER A 111 11.76 -4.47 -10.17
N ARG A 112 11.52 -4.63 -8.87
CA ARG A 112 10.29 -5.24 -8.32
C ARG A 112 9.16 -4.22 -8.16
N MET A 113 9.47 -2.94 -8.30
CA MET A 113 8.51 -1.85 -8.15
C MET A 113 7.96 -1.43 -9.51
N GLN A 114 6.75 -0.92 -9.53
CA GLN A 114 6.13 -0.31 -10.69
C GLN A 114 6.43 1.19 -10.70
N ALA A 115 6.86 1.74 -11.84
CA ALA A 115 7.05 3.18 -11.98
C ALA A 115 5.70 3.93 -11.95
N VAL A 116 5.59 4.97 -11.13
CA VAL A 116 4.41 5.83 -11.04
C VAL A 116 4.78 7.30 -10.96
N THR A 117 3.89 8.17 -11.40
CA THR A 117 4.04 9.62 -11.40
C THR A 117 3.26 10.27 -10.26
N LYS A 118 3.45 11.59 -10.05
CA LYS A 118 2.68 12.38 -9.08
C LYS A 118 1.16 12.22 -9.32
N ASN A 119 0.69 12.27 -10.55
CA ASN A 119 -0.74 12.12 -10.87
C ASN A 119 -1.29 10.76 -10.40
N ASN A 120 -0.50 9.69 -10.51
CA ASN A 120 -0.93 8.38 -10.02
C ASN A 120 -1.01 8.34 -8.50
N MET A 121 -0.15 9.07 -7.77
CA MET A 121 -0.25 9.22 -6.32
C MET A 121 -1.47 10.05 -5.93
N GLU A 122 -1.80 11.10 -6.68
CA GLU A 122 -3.02 11.89 -6.50
C GLU A 122 -4.28 11.04 -6.69
N ASP A 123 -4.32 10.20 -7.74
CA ASP A 123 -5.43 9.28 -8.00
C ASP A 123 -5.60 8.26 -6.87
N LEU A 124 -4.48 7.68 -6.37
CA LEU A 124 -4.48 6.75 -5.24
C LEU A 124 -5.04 7.41 -3.97
N TYR A 125 -4.56 8.61 -3.67
CA TYR A 125 -5.05 9.39 -2.53
C TYR A 125 -6.53 9.74 -2.68
N ALA A 126 -6.94 10.27 -3.83
CA ALA A 126 -8.31 10.69 -4.09
C ALA A 126 -9.31 9.54 -3.92
N LEU A 127 -9.00 8.36 -4.47
CA LEU A 127 -9.82 7.16 -4.32
C LEU A 127 -9.91 6.75 -2.84
N THR A 128 -8.77 6.68 -2.15
CA THR A 128 -8.74 6.27 -0.74
C THR A 128 -9.52 7.22 0.14
N ASN A 129 -9.28 8.53 -0.02
CA ASN A 129 -9.95 9.58 0.75
C ASN A 129 -11.46 9.63 0.46
N HIS A 130 -11.87 9.44 -0.81
CA HIS A 130 -13.29 9.37 -1.17
C HIS A 130 -14.03 8.26 -0.43
N ILE A 131 -13.43 7.07 -0.34
CA ILE A 131 -14.07 5.92 0.30
C ILE A 131 -13.99 6.05 1.83
N MET A 132 -12.82 6.38 2.37
CA MET A 132 -12.59 6.41 3.82
C MET A 132 -13.20 7.66 4.49
N GLY A 133 -13.18 8.81 3.81
CA GLY A 133 -13.64 10.09 4.36
C GLY A 133 -12.82 10.48 5.59
N ASN A 134 -13.49 10.69 6.73
CA ASN A 134 -12.84 11.08 7.99
C ASN A 134 -12.29 9.91 8.81
N LYS A 135 -12.28 8.67 8.28
CA LYS A 135 -11.72 7.52 8.99
C LYS A 135 -10.20 7.46 8.82
N GLU A 136 -9.52 6.92 9.82
CA GLU A 136 -8.07 6.71 9.80
C GLU A 136 -7.66 5.72 8.72
N TYR A 137 -6.55 6.00 8.04
CA TYR A 137 -5.85 5.08 7.13
C TYR A 137 -4.37 5.46 7.02
N MET A 138 -3.56 4.53 6.53
CA MET A 138 -2.12 4.70 6.40
C MET A 138 -1.67 4.35 5.00
N PHE A 139 -0.70 5.12 4.49
CA PHE A 139 0.15 4.70 3.38
C PHE A 139 1.53 4.36 3.90
N ILE A 140 2.05 3.24 3.45
CA ILE A 140 3.42 2.80 3.76
C ILE A 140 4.16 2.48 2.46
N ALA A 141 5.47 2.67 2.43
CA ALA A 141 6.32 2.26 1.30
C ALA A 141 7.78 2.07 1.72
N TYR A 142 8.49 1.21 1.00
CA TYR A 142 9.94 1.04 1.11
C TYR A 142 10.72 2.18 0.46
N ASP A 143 10.18 2.77 -0.61
CA ASP A 143 10.82 3.92 -1.26
C ASP A 143 10.45 5.20 -0.50
N PHE A 144 11.48 5.85 0.07
CA PHE A 144 11.30 7.08 0.86
C PHE A 144 10.79 8.24 0.00
N GLU A 145 11.24 8.35 -1.26
CA GLU A 145 10.77 9.42 -2.16
C GLU A 145 9.29 9.27 -2.48
N THR A 146 8.79 8.05 -2.63
CA THR A 146 7.36 7.77 -2.75
C THR A 146 6.57 8.32 -1.57
N MET A 147 7.08 8.17 -0.33
CA MET A 147 6.45 8.78 0.86
C MET A 147 6.53 10.31 0.85
N VAL A 148 7.65 10.87 0.39
CA VAL A 148 7.79 12.34 0.24
C VAL A 148 6.80 12.89 -0.80
N GLN A 149 6.61 12.20 -1.93
CA GLN A 149 5.62 12.62 -2.94
C GLN A 149 4.18 12.46 -2.41
N MET A 150 3.87 11.38 -1.71
CA MET A 150 2.57 11.24 -1.06
C MET A 150 2.33 12.34 -0.02
N ARG A 151 3.36 12.77 0.74
CA ARG A 151 3.25 13.92 1.65
C ARG A 151 2.90 15.21 0.91
N LYS A 152 3.53 15.47 -0.24
CA LYS A 152 3.18 16.63 -1.08
C LYS A 152 1.73 16.56 -1.57
N VAL A 153 1.28 15.39 -2.00
CA VAL A 153 -0.12 15.19 -2.40
C VAL A 153 -1.09 15.54 -1.27
N LEU A 154 -0.78 15.09 -0.03
CA LEU A 154 -1.60 15.40 1.13
C LEU A 154 -1.59 16.91 1.45
N ASP A 155 -0.45 17.56 1.34
CA ASP A 155 -0.29 19.00 1.62
C ASP A 155 -1.01 19.85 0.56
N ASP A 156 -0.88 19.50 -0.73
CA ASP A 156 -1.51 20.19 -1.86
C ASP A 156 -3.06 20.09 -1.81
N ASN A 157 -3.58 19.01 -1.24
CA ASN A 157 -5.03 18.84 -1.10
C ASN A 157 -5.61 19.47 0.16
N ALA A 158 -4.85 20.34 0.84
CA ALA A 158 -5.26 21.04 2.07
C ALA A 158 -5.89 20.08 3.11
N THR A 159 -5.42 18.84 3.11
CA THR A 159 -5.96 17.83 3.98
C THR A 159 -5.49 18.14 5.40
N THR A 160 -6.31 18.86 6.12
CA THR A 160 -6.22 18.99 7.59
C THR A 160 -6.49 17.66 8.29
N SER A 161 -6.58 16.58 7.51
CA SER A 161 -6.86 15.25 7.99
C SER A 161 -5.70 14.76 8.85
N THR A 162 -5.87 14.89 10.15
CA THR A 162 -5.05 14.22 11.17
C THR A 162 -5.18 12.69 11.10
N ASN A 163 -6.02 12.21 10.18
CA ASN A 163 -6.43 10.80 10.08
C ASN A 163 -5.60 10.01 9.06
N VAL A 164 -4.70 10.67 8.31
CA VAL A 164 -3.83 9.99 7.34
C VAL A 164 -2.41 9.95 7.88
N LYS A 165 -1.88 8.75 8.04
CA LYS A 165 -0.49 8.52 8.44
C LYS A 165 0.34 8.06 7.24
N LEU A 166 1.60 8.47 7.23
CA LEU A 166 2.61 8.03 6.27
C LEU A 166 3.73 7.35 7.03
N GLN A 167 4.12 6.14 6.62
CA GLN A 167 5.22 5.42 7.26
C GLN A 167 6.20 4.92 6.20
N HIS A 168 7.49 5.20 6.42
CA HIS A 168 8.56 4.63 5.61
C HIS A 168 8.97 3.28 6.19
N VAL A 169 8.78 2.22 5.41
CA VAL A 169 9.19 0.86 5.75
C VAL A 169 10.68 0.71 5.46
N THR A 170 11.47 0.32 6.45
CA THR A 170 12.92 0.14 6.25
C THR A 170 13.50 -0.99 7.10
N ASN A 171 14.49 -1.66 6.53
CA ASN A 171 15.33 -2.62 7.26
C ASN A 171 16.59 -1.96 7.88
N ASN A 172 16.84 -0.70 7.56
CA ASN A 172 18.04 0.03 8.02
C ASN A 172 17.62 1.39 8.59
N PRO A 173 17.07 1.43 9.83
CA PRO A 173 16.74 2.68 10.47
C PRO A 173 18.01 3.52 10.69
N ASP A 174 18.02 4.74 10.15
CA ASP A 174 19.15 5.67 10.26
C ASP A 174 18.75 6.87 11.13
N GLN A 175 19.42 7.02 12.27
CA GLN A 175 19.21 8.16 13.17
C GLN A 175 19.53 9.50 12.51
N GLY A 176 20.39 9.54 11.50
CA GLY A 176 20.67 10.74 10.69
C GLY A 176 19.44 11.24 9.92
N MET A 177 18.49 10.37 9.65
CA MET A 177 17.26 10.69 8.93
C MET A 177 16.14 11.24 9.82
N ILE A 178 16.26 11.23 11.16
CA ILE A 178 15.20 11.64 12.09
C ILE A 178 14.62 13.03 11.76
N ASN A 179 15.49 14.00 11.48
CA ASN A 179 15.02 15.35 11.14
C ASN A 179 14.27 15.40 9.81
N TYR A 180 14.60 14.50 8.85
CA TYR A 180 13.89 14.38 7.59
C TYR A 180 12.50 13.82 7.78
N TYR A 181 12.35 12.77 8.60
CA TYR A 181 11.07 12.18 8.97
C TYR A 181 10.18 13.21 9.68
N LYS A 182 10.70 13.83 10.73
CA LYS A 182 9.98 14.85 11.50
C LYS A 182 9.49 16.01 10.64
N LYS A 183 10.38 16.62 9.84
CA LYS A 183 10.05 17.75 8.97
C LYS A 183 8.93 17.43 7.99
N ARG A 184 8.85 16.17 7.53
CA ARG A 184 7.87 15.73 6.54
C ARG A 184 6.66 15.04 7.15
N LYS A 185 6.60 14.90 8.47
CA LYS A 185 5.54 14.16 9.16
C LYS A 185 5.35 12.75 8.56
N ILE A 186 6.47 12.07 8.33
CA ILE A 186 6.55 10.67 7.91
C ILE A 186 7.05 9.90 9.13
N GLU A 187 6.33 8.86 9.52
CA GLU A 187 6.71 7.97 10.61
C GLU A 187 7.66 6.89 10.09
N LEU A 188 8.35 6.22 11.01
CA LEU A 188 9.24 5.11 10.70
C LEU A 188 8.53 3.78 11.01
N ASP A 189 8.49 2.88 10.03
CA ASP A 189 8.13 1.48 10.17
C ASP A 189 9.38 0.62 9.96
N ALA A 190 10.03 0.26 11.05
CA ALA A 190 11.30 -0.47 11.01
C ALA A 190 11.11 -1.94 11.39
N ASN A 191 11.86 -2.81 10.70
CA ASN A 191 11.93 -4.21 11.07
C ASN A 191 12.45 -4.36 12.50
N CYS A 192 11.67 -4.98 13.37
CA CYS A 192 11.97 -5.15 14.79
C CYS A 192 13.30 -5.86 15.07
N ASP A 193 13.77 -6.72 14.15
CA ASP A 193 15.07 -7.39 14.24
C ASP A 193 16.25 -6.49 13.85
N LYS A 194 15.98 -5.30 13.33
CA LYS A 194 16.98 -4.34 12.80
C LYS A 194 17.01 -3.02 13.54
N ILE A 195 16.10 -2.81 14.47
CA ILE A 195 16.05 -1.60 15.29
C ILE A 195 16.46 -1.91 16.74
N SER A 196 17.42 -1.15 17.27
CA SER A 196 17.84 -1.29 18.67
C SER A 196 16.97 -0.45 19.61
N LEU A 197 17.01 -0.76 20.91
CA LEU A 197 16.35 0.09 21.92
C LEU A 197 16.92 1.52 21.96
N SER A 198 18.22 1.69 21.64
CA SER A 198 18.83 3.03 21.52
C SER A 198 18.30 3.80 20.33
N ASP A 199 18.01 3.13 19.19
CA ASP A 199 17.37 3.77 18.02
C ASP A 199 15.95 4.21 18.37
N ILE A 200 15.15 3.32 18.96
CA ILE A 200 13.77 3.62 19.38
C ILE A 200 13.76 4.85 20.31
N LYS A 201 14.68 4.87 21.29
CA LYS A 201 14.81 6.02 22.20
C LYS A 201 15.19 7.29 21.44
N ALA A 202 16.19 7.22 20.53
CA ALA A 202 16.62 8.39 19.75
C ALA A 202 15.50 8.96 18.87
N PHE A 203 14.68 8.10 18.26
CA PHE A 203 13.50 8.50 17.47
C PHE A 203 12.43 9.14 18.37
N ASN A 204 12.12 8.56 19.53
CA ASN A 204 11.12 9.09 20.46
C ASN A 204 11.55 10.42 21.09
N ASP A 205 12.82 10.56 21.51
CA ASP A 205 13.32 11.78 22.17
C ASP A 205 13.40 12.96 21.21
N ARG A 206 13.51 12.71 19.93
CA ARG A 206 13.58 13.75 18.88
C ARG A 206 12.25 14.00 18.16
N GLY A 207 11.20 13.24 18.45
CA GLY A 207 9.81 13.39 18.01
C GLY A 207 9.50 12.88 16.68
#